data_e81c8a145be6839aec0b510010af2988
#
_entry.id   e81c8a145be6839aec0b510010af2988
#
_cell.length_a   1.000
_cell.length_b   1.000
_cell.length_c   1.000
_cell.angle_alpha   90.00
_cell.angle_beta   90.00
_cell.angle_gamma   90.00
#
_symmetry.space_group_name_H-M   'P 1'
#
loop_
_entity.id
_entity.type
_entity.pdbx_description
1 polymer ?
#
loop_
_entity_poly.entity_id
_entity_poly.type
_entity_poly.pdbx_seq_one_letter_code
_entity_poly.pdbx_strand_id
1 'polypeptide(L)'
;MAQSLGRLISILYRKNQGYLNEALTAYDLTASEQAILMYLYKKSPVTQDEIAHYLQLDKASITRTLQSLIKKDYVTKKKDVADKRYNLVSITEKGAAIKPTIMEKLQEWNRFLLEDFDQEQQEFIYNSLLDIVEKVEKHEG
;
A
#
# COMPACT_ATOMS: atom_id res chain seq x y z
N MET A 1 11.62 29.15 9.23
CA MET A 1 12.58 28.13 8.83
C MET A 1 12.34 27.74 7.37
N ALA A 2 13.36 27.86 6.54
CA ALA A 2 13.21 27.69 5.08
C ALA A 2 13.53 26.27 4.59
N GLN A 3 13.48 25.28 5.48
CA GLN A 3 13.78 23.90 5.08
C GLN A 3 12.56 23.21 4.48
N SER A 4 12.80 22.60 3.33
CA SER A 4 11.76 21.85 2.63
C SER A 4 11.65 20.43 3.17
N LEU A 5 10.43 20.00 3.45
CA LEU A 5 10.14 18.62 3.81
C LEU A 5 10.21 17.69 2.59
N GLY A 6 10.08 18.26 1.38
CA GLY A 6 9.99 17.48 0.15
C GLY A 6 11.16 16.53 -0.08
N ARG A 7 12.39 17.03 0.19
CA ARG A 7 13.60 16.22 0.05
C ARG A 7 13.54 14.99 0.96
N LEU A 8 13.17 15.19 2.22
CA LEU A 8 13.11 14.10 3.21
C LEU A 8 12.00 13.11 2.86
N ILE A 9 10.84 13.61 2.47
CA ILE A 9 9.74 12.77 2.03
C ILE A 9 10.15 11.90 0.83
N SER A 10 10.82 12.51 -0.15
CA SER A 10 11.29 11.80 -1.34
C SER A 10 12.31 10.71 -0.99
N ILE A 11 13.25 11.01 -0.12
CA ILE A 11 14.27 10.04 0.31
C ILE A 11 13.58 8.87 1.04
N LEU A 12 12.70 9.17 1.98
CA LEU A 12 12.00 8.14 2.74
C LEU A 12 11.14 7.26 1.83
N TYR A 13 10.45 7.87 0.86
CA TYR A 13 9.66 7.11 -0.09
C TYR A 13 10.51 6.12 -0.88
N ARG A 14 11.63 6.60 -1.44
CA ARG A 14 12.52 5.74 -2.22
C ARG A 14 13.10 4.60 -1.37
N LYS A 15 13.53 4.92 -0.13
CA LYS A 15 14.07 3.90 0.79
C LYS A 15 13.02 2.89 1.19
N ASN A 16 11.79 3.35 1.42
CA ASN A 16 10.66 2.48 1.72
C ASN A 16 10.40 1.50 0.58
N GLN A 17 10.35 2.01 -0.66
CA GLN A 17 10.14 1.16 -1.83
C GLN A 17 11.29 0.16 -2.01
N GLY A 18 12.53 0.61 -1.84
CA GLY A 18 13.70 -0.25 -1.96
C GLY A 18 13.71 -1.37 -0.92
N TYR A 19 13.42 -1.03 0.32
CA TYR A 19 13.36 -2.03 1.39
C TYR A 19 12.29 -3.09 1.11
N LEU A 20 11.08 -2.65 0.78
CA LEU A 20 9.97 -3.58 0.56
C LEU A 20 10.19 -4.45 -0.69
N ASN A 21 10.71 -3.86 -1.76
CA ASN A 21 11.05 -4.63 -2.96
C ASN A 21 12.04 -5.75 -2.63
N GLU A 22 13.08 -5.45 -1.86
CA GLU A 22 14.08 -6.44 -1.48
C GLU A 22 13.50 -7.48 -0.51
N ALA A 23 12.80 -7.03 0.53
CA ALA A 23 12.25 -7.91 1.55
C ALA A 23 11.21 -8.89 1.01
N LEU A 24 10.51 -8.52 -0.06
CA LEU A 24 9.44 -9.32 -0.63
C LEU A 24 9.84 -10.06 -1.92
N THR A 25 11.11 -9.96 -2.33
CA THR A 25 11.61 -10.61 -3.54
C THR A 25 11.39 -12.12 -3.52
N ALA A 26 11.59 -12.76 -2.37
CA ALA A 26 11.43 -14.21 -2.22
C ALA A 26 10.01 -14.69 -2.53
N TYR A 27 9.03 -13.79 -2.46
CA TYR A 27 7.61 -14.09 -2.68
C TYR A 27 7.14 -13.54 -4.02
N ASP A 28 8.07 -13.04 -4.83
CA ASP A 28 7.80 -12.44 -6.13
C ASP A 28 6.84 -11.24 -6.03
N LEU A 29 7.01 -10.43 -4.98
CA LEU A 29 6.18 -9.25 -4.74
C LEU A 29 7.03 -7.98 -4.73
N THR A 30 6.44 -6.90 -5.23
CA THR A 30 7.00 -5.56 -5.18
C THR A 30 6.32 -4.74 -4.10
N ALA A 31 6.90 -3.59 -3.75
CA ALA A 31 6.29 -2.67 -2.81
C ALA A 31 4.91 -2.19 -3.29
N SER A 32 4.74 -1.94 -4.58
CA SER A 32 3.46 -1.51 -5.15
C SER A 32 2.40 -2.61 -5.06
N GLU A 33 2.79 -3.85 -5.31
CA GLU A 33 1.89 -4.99 -5.18
C GLU A 33 1.48 -5.22 -3.73
N GLN A 34 2.43 -5.09 -2.81
CA GLN A 34 2.17 -5.22 -1.38
C GLN A 34 1.12 -4.19 -0.92
N ALA A 35 1.20 -2.95 -1.41
CA ALA A 35 0.25 -1.91 -1.03
C ALA A 35 -1.19 -2.28 -1.39
N ILE A 36 -1.40 -2.88 -2.56
CA ILE A 36 -2.73 -3.36 -2.97
C ILE A 36 -3.20 -4.50 -2.09
N LEU A 37 -2.31 -5.47 -1.82
CA LEU A 37 -2.67 -6.60 -0.95
C LEU A 37 -3.08 -6.13 0.44
N MET A 38 -2.38 -5.14 1.00
CA MET A 38 -2.71 -4.60 2.31
C MET A 38 -4.12 -4.01 2.35
N TYR A 39 -4.54 -3.34 1.29
CA TYR A 39 -5.91 -2.84 1.21
C TYR A 39 -6.91 -3.99 1.15
N LEU A 40 -6.62 -5.01 0.34
CA LEU A 40 -7.50 -6.17 0.18
C LEU A 40 -7.63 -6.99 1.47
N TYR A 41 -6.63 -6.96 2.33
CA TYR A 41 -6.72 -7.60 3.65
C TYR A 41 -7.74 -6.91 4.55
N LYS A 42 -7.97 -5.62 4.34
CA LYS A 42 -9.00 -4.88 5.08
C LYS A 42 -10.39 -5.07 4.48
N LYS A 43 -10.47 -5.14 3.16
CA LYS A 43 -11.74 -5.21 2.45
C LYS A 43 -11.57 -5.94 1.11
N SER A 44 -12.30 -7.02 0.93
CA SER A 44 -12.31 -7.81 -0.31
C SER A 44 -13.69 -8.45 -0.45
N PRO A 45 -14.37 -8.38 -1.59
CA PRO A 45 -13.94 -7.75 -2.84
C PRO A 45 -14.11 -6.22 -2.82
N VAL A 46 -13.35 -5.55 -3.70
CA VAL A 46 -13.45 -4.10 -3.88
C VAL A 46 -13.35 -3.77 -5.36
N THR A 47 -13.80 -2.58 -5.75
CA THR A 47 -13.63 -2.12 -7.12
C THR A 47 -12.19 -1.63 -7.34
N GLN A 48 -11.77 -1.65 -8.57
CA GLN A 48 -10.46 -1.10 -8.94
C GLN A 48 -10.37 0.39 -8.62
N ASP A 49 -11.46 1.13 -8.78
CA ASP A 49 -11.53 2.56 -8.46
C ASP A 49 -11.34 2.82 -6.96
N GLU A 50 -11.89 1.94 -6.10
CA GLU A 50 -11.68 2.05 -4.65
C GLU A 50 -10.20 1.91 -4.29
N ILE A 51 -9.50 0.98 -4.93
CA ILE A 51 -8.06 0.78 -4.70
C ILE A 51 -7.28 2.04 -5.11
N ALA A 52 -7.57 2.55 -6.30
CA ALA A 52 -6.90 3.75 -6.83
C ALA A 52 -7.10 4.95 -5.91
N HIS A 53 -8.32 5.13 -5.41
CA HIS A 53 -8.63 6.22 -4.48
C HIS A 53 -7.91 6.06 -3.14
N TYR A 54 -7.95 4.86 -2.57
CA TYR A 54 -7.32 4.61 -1.27
C TYR A 54 -5.80 4.85 -1.33
N LEU A 55 -5.15 4.38 -2.40
CA LEU A 55 -3.71 4.51 -2.55
C LEU A 55 -3.29 5.85 -3.17
N GLN A 56 -4.24 6.66 -3.61
CA GLN A 56 -3.98 7.94 -4.27
C GLN A 56 -3.06 7.75 -5.49
N LEU A 57 -3.37 6.72 -6.28
CA LEU A 57 -2.64 6.41 -7.51
C LEU A 57 -3.58 6.48 -8.72
N ASP A 58 -3.01 6.72 -9.89
CA ASP A 58 -3.80 6.77 -11.11
C ASP A 58 -4.28 5.36 -11.52
N LYS A 59 -5.34 5.34 -12.34
CA LYS A 59 -5.96 4.09 -12.79
C LYS A 59 -5.01 3.21 -13.61
N ALA A 60 -4.14 3.84 -14.42
CA ALA A 60 -3.20 3.10 -15.25
C ALA A 60 -2.17 2.34 -14.40
N SER A 61 -1.64 2.98 -13.35
CA SER A 61 -0.71 2.35 -12.41
C SER A 61 -1.36 1.17 -11.70
N ILE A 62 -2.60 1.36 -11.22
CA ILE A 62 -3.35 0.31 -10.53
C ILE A 62 -3.63 -0.86 -11.49
N THR A 63 -4.02 -0.57 -12.73
CA THR A 63 -4.29 -1.61 -13.73
C THR A 63 -3.05 -2.47 -13.97
N ARG A 64 -1.89 -1.84 -14.15
CA ARG A 64 -0.63 -2.57 -14.38
C ARG A 64 -0.25 -3.44 -13.19
N THR A 65 -0.36 -2.89 -11.98
CA THR A 65 -0.02 -3.62 -10.77
C THR A 65 -0.98 -4.79 -10.54
N LEU A 66 -2.27 -4.59 -10.79
CA LEU A 66 -3.26 -5.66 -10.70
C LEU A 66 -3.03 -6.77 -11.71
N GLN A 67 -2.67 -6.42 -12.95
CA GLN A 67 -2.35 -7.42 -13.96
C GLN A 67 -1.20 -8.32 -13.51
N SER A 68 -0.18 -7.72 -12.90
CA SER A 68 0.95 -8.46 -12.34
C SER A 68 0.50 -9.39 -11.21
N LEU A 69 -0.32 -8.89 -10.28
CA LEU A 69 -0.81 -9.69 -9.16
C LEU A 69 -1.73 -10.84 -9.62
N ILE A 70 -2.53 -10.61 -10.64
CA ILE A 70 -3.38 -11.64 -11.23
C ILE A 70 -2.52 -12.75 -11.85
N LYS A 71 -1.50 -12.35 -12.60
CA LYS A 71 -0.58 -13.28 -13.24
C LYS A 71 0.15 -14.15 -12.21
N LYS A 72 0.44 -13.59 -11.05
CA LYS A 72 1.10 -14.29 -9.94
C LYS A 72 0.12 -15.06 -9.04
N ASP A 73 -1.16 -14.99 -9.34
CA ASP A 73 -2.24 -15.67 -8.64
C ASP A 73 -2.48 -15.18 -7.20
N TYR A 74 -2.12 -13.94 -6.91
CA TYR A 74 -2.41 -13.34 -5.61
C TYR A 74 -3.79 -12.72 -5.52
N VAL A 75 -4.36 -12.29 -6.65
CA VAL A 75 -5.70 -11.71 -6.73
C VAL A 75 -6.43 -12.19 -7.97
N THR A 76 -7.77 -12.06 -7.94
CA THR A 76 -8.62 -12.27 -9.11
C THR A 76 -9.37 -10.99 -9.42
N LYS A 77 -9.78 -10.84 -10.66
CA LYS A 77 -10.59 -9.71 -11.12
C LYS A 77 -11.77 -10.25 -11.94
N LYS A 78 -12.97 -9.86 -11.54
CA LYS A 78 -14.20 -10.25 -12.23
C LYS A 78 -15.09 -9.05 -12.40
N LYS A 79 -15.93 -9.06 -13.45
CA LYS A 79 -16.94 -8.03 -13.60
C LYS A 79 -17.96 -8.16 -12.50
N ASP A 80 -18.41 -7.02 -11.97
CA ASP A 80 -19.47 -6.98 -10.97
C ASP A 80 -20.78 -7.48 -11.60
N VAL A 81 -21.41 -8.45 -10.97
CA VAL A 81 -22.67 -9.02 -11.44
C VAL A 81 -23.77 -7.98 -11.43
N ALA A 82 -23.77 -7.12 -10.41
CA ALA A 82 -24.80 -6.07 -10.27
C ALA A 82 -24.58 -4.91 -11.25
N ASP A 83 -23.32 -4.57 -11.55
CA ASP A 83 -22.99 -3.48 -12.47
C ASP A 83 -21.72 -3.83 -13.25
N LYS A 84 -21.92 -4.25 -14.49
CA LYS A 84 -20.82 -4.73 -15.35
C LYS A 84 -19.82 -3.65 -15.75
N ARG A 85 -20.08 -2.37 -15.43
CA ARG A 85 -19.13 -1.29 -15.66
C ARG A 85 -17.93 -1.36 -14.73
N TYR A 86 -18.07 -2.07 -13.59
CA TYR A 86 -17.02 -2.16 -12.58
C TYR A 86 -16.40 -3.55 -12.57
N ASN A 87 -15.11 -3.57 -12.24
CA ASN A 87 -14.38 -4.81 -12.00
C ASN A 87 -14.19 -4.95 -10.49
N LEU A 88 -14.53 -6.14 -9.98
CA LEU A 88 -14.31 -6.49 -8.58
C LEU A 88 -13.01 -7.25 -8.44
N VAL A 89 -12.17 -6.79 -7.53
CA VAL A 89 -10.86 -7.39 -7.22
C VAL A 89 -10.99 -8.12 -5.89
N SER A 90 -10.60 -9.37 -5.86
CA SER A 90 -10.67 -10.21 -4.66
C SER A 90 -9.32 -10.84 -4.37
N ILE A 91 -9.03 -11.02 -3.06
CA ILE A 91 -7.84 -11.74 -2.62
C ILE A 91 -8.05 -13.24 -2.87
N THR A 92 -7.00 -13.93 -3.34
CA THR A 92 -7.03 -15.38 -3.51
C THR A 92 -6.61 -16.07 -2.21
N GLU A 93 -6.73 -17.39 -2.18
CA GLU A 93 -6.22 -18.20 -1.07
C GLU A 93 -4.71 -17.98 -0.91
N LYS A 94 -3.96 -17.96 -2.01
CA LYS A 94 -2.52 -17.66 -2.00
C LYS A 94 -2.24 -16.27 -1.43
N GLY A 95 -3.02 -15.27 -1.88
CA GLY A 95 -2.88 -13.90 -1.40
C GLY A 95 -3.17 -13.77 0.09
N ALA A 96 -4.18 -14.48 0.58
CA ALA A 96 -4.51 -14.48 2.01
C ALA A 96 -3.43 -15.18 2.83
N ALA A 97 -2.87 -16.28 2.31
CA ALA A 97 -1.87 -17.07 3.02
C ALA A 97 -0.55 -16.32 3.25
N ILE A 98 -0.20 -15.38 2.38
CA ILE A 98 1.05 -14.62 2.51
C ILE A 98 0.95 -13.46 3.52
N LYS A 99 -0.25 -13.16 4.01
CA LYS A 99 -0.47 -12.01 4.91
C LYS A 99 0.46 -11.98 6.11
N PRO A 100 0.63 -13.08 6.89
CA PRO A 100 1.52 -13.04 8.05
C PRO A 100 2.95 -12.67 7.68
N THR A 101 3.44 -13.15 6.55
CA THR A 101 4.79 -12.85 6.06
C THR A 101 4.94 -11.39 5.72
N ILE A 102 3.96 -10.82 5.00
CA ILE A 102 3.98 -9.39 4.66
C ILE A 102 3.94 -8.54 5.92
N MET A 103 3.06 -8.88 6.87
CA MET A 103 2.93 -8.14 8.12
C MET A 103 4.23 -8.17 8.93
N GLU A 104 4.91 -9.31 8.96
CA GLU A 104 6.21 -9.42 9.63
C GLU A 104 7.25 -8.48 9.04
N LYS A 105 7.33 -8.43 7.70
CA LYS A 105 8.29 -7.54 7.02
C LYS A 105 7.98 -6.07 7.27
N LEU A 106 6.71 -5.69 7.25
CA LEU A 106 6.29 -4.33 7.55
C LEU A 106 6.60 -3.95 9.00
N GLN A 107 6.37 -4.86 9.94
CA GLN A 107 6.65 -4.61 11.35
C GLN A 107 8.15 -4.46 11.62
N GLU A 108 8.98 -5.29 10.98
CA GLU A 108 10.44 -5.17 11.09
C GLU A 108 10.92 -3.80 10.60
N TRP A 109 10.40 -3.38 9.46
CA TRP A 109 10.76 -2.09 8.86
C TRP A 109 10.30 -0.92 9.74
N ASN A 110 9.06 -0.95 10.20
CA ASN A 110 8.51 0.10 11.07
C ASN A 110 9.29 0.18 12.38
N ARG A 111 9.63 -0.96 12.97
CA ARG A 111 10.43 -0.99 14.17
C ARG A 111 11.79 -0.32 13.96
N PHE A 112 12.46 -0.67 12.86
CA PHE A 112 13.74 -0.05 12.52
C PHE A 112 13.62 1.47 12.38
N LEU A 113 12.61 1.94 11.66
CA LEU A 113 12.41 3.37 11.43
C LEU A 113 12.16 4.15 12.72
N LEU A 114 11.52 3.55 13.70
CA LEU A 114 11.02 4.25 14.88
C LEU A 114 11.74 3.88 16.18
N GLU A 115 12.73 3.00 16.13
CA GLU A 115 13.37 2.47 17.33
C GLU A 115 14.04 3.52 18.20
N ASP A 116 14.47 4.64 17.62
CA ASP A 116 15.14 5.73 18.36
C ASP A 116 14.15 6.67 19.05
N PHE A 117 12.86 6.42 18.90
CA PHE A 117 11.79 7.25 19.46
C PHE A 117 11.03 6.47 20.53
N ASP A 118 10.58 7.16 21.59
CA ASP A 118 9.73 6.53 22.60
C ASP A 118 8.30 6.37 22.05
N GLN A 119 7.46 5.67 22.82
CA GLN A 119 6.09 5.35 22.39
C GLN A 119 5.27 6.60 22.06
N GLU A 120 5.36 7.63 22.88
CA GLU A 120 4.63 8.87 22.66
C GLU A 120 5.09 9.58 21.39
N GLN A 121 6.40 9.62 21.15
CA GLN A 121 6.98 10.19 19.95
C GLN A 121 6.56 9.41 18.70
N GLN A 122 6.54 8.07 18.77
CA GLN A 122 6.12 7.22 17.66
C GLN A 122 4.66 7.51 17.28
N GLU A 123 3.78 7.62 18.27
CA GLU A 123 2.38 7.95 18.05
C GLU A 123 2.23 9.34 17.43
N PHE A 124 3.01 10.30 17.91
CA PHE A 124 2.99 11.65 17.40
C PHE A 124 3.43 11.70 15.93
N ILE A 125 4.49 10.98 15.58
CA ILE A 125 4.97 10.89 14.19
C ILE A 125 3.89 10.32 13.28
N TYR A 126 3.31 9.19 13.68
CA TYR A 126 2.27 8.53 12.87
C TYR A 126 1.06 9.45 12.67
N ASN A 127 0.55 10.00 13.75
CA ASN A 127 -0.63 10.85 13.69
C ASN A 127 -0.38 12.15 12.90
N SER A 128 0.83 12.71 13.03
CA SER A 128 1.21 13.91 12.27
C SER A 128 1.26 13.63 10.77
N LEU A 129 1.82 12.50 10.36
CA LEU A 129 1.84 12.10 8.96
C LEU A 129 0.43 11.86 8.43
N LEU A 130 -0.41 11.22 9.22
CA LEU A 130 -1.80 10.98 8.85
C LEU A 130 -2.55 12.29 8.64
N ASP A 131 -2.39 13.25 9.55
CA ASP A 131 -3.01 14.57 9.45
C ASP A 131 -2.55 15.30 8.19
N ILE A 132 -1.26 15.21 7.85
CA ILE A 132 -0.70 15.83 6.65
C ILE A 132 -1.31 15.20 5.39
N VAL A 133 -1.41 13.88 5.35
CA VAL A 133 -2.04 13.16 4.23
C VAL A 133 -3.48 13.60 4.05
N GLU A 134 -4.26 13.63 5.13
CA GLU A 134 -5.66 14.05 5.09
C GLU A 134 -5.83 15.48 4.60
N LYS A 135 -4.93 16.36 5.03
CA LYS A 135 -4.93 17.77 4.60
C LYS A 135 -4.70 17.88 3.09
N VAL A 136 -3.73 17.14 2.57
CA VAL A 136 -3.43 17.16 1.14
C VAL A 136 -4.61 16.60 0.34
N GLU A 137 -5.21 15.50 0.78
CA GLU A 137 -6.38 14.90 0.13
C GLU A 137 -7.55 15.89 0.04
N LYS A 138 -7.82 16.60 1.13
CA LYS A 138 -8.90 17.61 1.15
C LYS A 138 -8.61 18.78 0.22
N HIS A 139 -7.34 19.16 0.11
CA HIS A 139 -6.93 20.27 -0.75
C HIS A 139 -7.11 19.92 -2.23
N GLU A 140 -6.83 18.68 -2.59
CA GLU A 140 -6.96 18.18 -3.97
C GLU A 140 -8.42 17.84 -4.31
N GLY A 141 -9.18 17.47 -3.30
CA GLY A 141 -10.57 17.06 -3.45
C GLY A 141 -11.52 18.19 -3.57
#